data_66a36fa71207bb7233f9fbaad585b21c
#
_entry.id   66a36fa71207bb7233f9fbaad585b21c
#
_cell.length_a   1.000
_cell.length_b   1.000
_cell.length_c   1.000
_cell.angle_alpha   90.00
_cell.angle_beta   90.00
_cell.angle_gamma   90.00
#
_symmetry.space_group_name_H-M   'P 1'
#
loop_
_entity.id
_entity.type
_entity.pdbx_description
1 polymer ?
#
loop_
_entity_poly.entity_id
_entity_poly.type
_entity_poly.pdbx_seq_one_letter_code
_entity_poly.pdbx_strand_id
1 'polypeptide(L)'
;TGAMKIKSMIMVVIMMLCITINAQEQSNKTLVAYFSATGTTEKAAKLIVEVTGGTLYEIQPEKEYVTADLDWHDKSSRSSVEMSNAKSRPALKSKPENLADYDIIYIGFPIWWNSAPRIINTFIESDDFVGKTIIPFATSGSSSISNAGKELQETYPGLKWQKGRLLNDATKEDIKKWTKK
;
A
#
# COMPACT_ATOMS: atom_id res chain seq x y z
N THR A 1 -47.68 41.75 -18.27
CA THR A 1 -47.77 40.34 -17.80
C THR A 1 -46.75 39.42 -18.50
N GLY A 2 -46.29 39.73 -19.73
CA GLY A 2 -45.30 38.94 -20.46
C GLY A 2 -43.86 39.07 -19.92
N ALA A 3 -43.43 40.26 -19.53
CA ALA A 3 -42.08 40.54 -19.06
C ALA A 3 -41.75 39.87 -17.71
N MET A 4 -42.78 39.69 -16.86
CA MET A 4 -42.61 39.06 -15.55
C MET A 4 -42.44 37.53 -15.63
N LYS A 5 -43.06 36.88 -16.63
CA LYS A 5 -42.94 35.46 -16.91
C LYS A 5 -41.56 35.10 -17.49
N ILE A 6 -41.00 35.98 -18.36
CA ILE A 6 -39.69 35.79 -18.97
C ILE A 6 -38.58 35.92 -17.91
N LYS A 7 -38.66 36.90 -17.00
CA LYS A 7 -37.71 37.08 -15.91
C LYS A 7 -37.70 35.87 -14.97
N SER A 8 -38.86 35.30 -14.66
CA SER A 8 -38.96 34.11 -13.80
C SER A 8 -38.39 32.86 -14.49
N MET A 9 -38.57 32.71 -15.80
CA MET A 9 -38.04 31.59 -16.57
C MET A 9 -36.52 31.65 -16.74
N ILE A 10 -35.97 32.87 -16.92
CA ILE A 10 -34.52 33.08 -16.98
C ILE A 10 -33.87 32.82 -15.62
N MET A 11 -34.54 33.16 -14.52
CA MET A 11 -34.02 32.91 -13.18
C MET A 11 -33.98 31.39 -12.81
N VAL A 12 -34.96 30.62 -13.31
CA VAL A 12 -35.00 29.16 -13.16
C VAL A 12 -33.92 28.50 -14.03
N VAL A 13 -33.65 28.97 -15.23
CA VAL A 13 -32.61 28.46 -16.11
C VAL A 13 -31.19 28.77 -15.54
N ILE A 14 -31.01 29.96 -14.97
CA ILE A 14 -29.73 30.31 -14.30
C ILE A 14 -29.54 29.49 -13.02
N MET A 15 -30.62 29.20 -12.29
CA MET A 15 -30.54 28.35 -11.11
C MET A 15 -30.28 26.86 -11.45
N MET A 16 -30.72 26.39 -12.62
CA MET A 16 -30.37 25.04 -13.13
C MET A 16 -28.93 24.94 -13.69
N LEU A 17 -28.35 26.05 -14.16
CA LEU A 17 -26.95 26.03 -14.65
C LEU A 17 -25.94 26.12 -13.53
N CYS A 18 -26.32 26.45 -12.30
CA CYS A 18 -25.40 26.48 -11.14
C CYS A 18 -25.28 25.11 -10.42
N ILE A 19 -25.99 24.08 -10.90
CA ILE A 19 -25.85 22.70 -10.42
C ILE A 19 -25.02 21.87 -11.42
N THR A 20 -24.06 22.45 -12.09
CA THR A 20 -22.88 21.68 -12.49
C THR A 20 -22.06 21.53 -11.22
N ILE A 21 -22.52 20.61 -10.40
CA ILE A 21 -21.74 20.05 -9.33
C ILE A 21 -20.43 19.62 -9.99
N ASN A 22 -19.35 20.29 -9.60
CA ASN A 22 -18.04 19.68 -9.63
C ASN A 22 -18.16 18.38 -8.82
N ALA A 23 -18.57 17.29 -9.45
CA ALA A 23 -18.13 15.98 -9.07
C ALA A 23 -16.61 16.02 -9.34
N GLN A 24 -15.90 16.68 -8.46
CA GLN A 24 -14.48 16.55 -8.33
C GLN A 24 -14.32 15.05 -8.10
N GLU A 25 -13.87 14.32 -9.14
CA GLU A 25 -13.40 12.96 -8.95
C GLU A 25 -12.42 13.06 -7.79
N GLN A 26 -12.86 12.62 -6.63
CA GLN A 26 -12.00 12.53 -5.46
C GLN A 26 -10.98 11.47 -5.85
N SER A 27 -9.87 11.91 -6.43
CA SER A 27 -8.80 11.01 -6.80
C SER A 27 -8.30 10.39 -5.51
N ASN A 28 -8.55 9.10 -5.35
CA ASN A 28 -8.09 8.35 -4.20
C ASN A 28 -6.59 8.54 -4.07
N LYS A 29 -6.15 9.16 -2.97
CA LYS A 29 -4.71 9.31 -2.70
C LYS A 29 -4.12 7.94 -2.41
N THR A 30 -3.03 7.64 -3.09
CA THR A 30 -2.35 6.34 -3.02
C THR A 30 -1.00 6.47 -2.34
N LEU A 31 -0.76 5.64 -1.34
CA LEU A 31 0.55 5.42 -0.73
C LEU A 31 1.12 4.10 -1.23
N VAL A 32 2.39 4.08 -1.60
CA VAL A 32 3.13 2.86 -1.92
C VAL A 32 4.21 2.69 -0.86
N ALA A 33 3.88 1.96 0.18
CA ALA A 33 4.77 1.63 1.28
C ALA A 33 5.50 0.32 1.00
N TYR A 34 6.80 0.26 1.26
CA TYR A 34 7.58 -0.95 1.03
C TYR A 34 8.72 -1.10 2.04
N PHE A 35 9.02 -2.34 2.38
CA PHE A 35 10.27 -2.74 2.99
C PHE A 35 11.13 -3.46 1.96
N SER A 36 12.41 -3.10 1.85
CA SER A 36 13.36 -3.74 0.92
C SER A 36 14.71 -3.92 1.59
N ALA A 37 15.17 -5.16 1.70
CA ALA A 37 16.49 -5.46 2.27
C ALA A 37 17.63 -5.39 1.25
N THR A 38 17.32 -5.62 -0.05
CA THR A 38 18.33 -5.76 -1.12
C THR A 38 18.02 -4.90 -2.35
N GLY A 39 16.97 -4.06 -2.30
CA GLY A 39 16.57 -3.19 -3.40
C GLY A 39 15.59 -3.80 -4.41
N THR A 40 15.29 -5.10 -4.34
CA THR A 40 14.38 -5.75 -5.30
C THR A 40 12.93 -5.28 -5.12
N THR A 41 12.43 -5.25 -3.89
CA THR A 41 11.08 -4.76 -3.60
C THR A 41 10.95 -3.26 -3.88
N GLU A 42 12.01 -2.48 -3.65
CA GLU A 42 12.06 -1.06 -3.97
C GLU A 42 11.80 -0.80 -5.47
N LYS A 43 12.41 -1.58 -6.35
CA LYS A 43 12.19 -1.47 -7.81
C LYS A 43 10.72 -1.67 -8.16
N ALA A 44 10.08 -2.69 -7.60
CA ALA A 44 8.66 -2.94 -7.80
C ALA A 44 7.79 -1.79 -7.27
N ALA A 45 8.11 -1.24 -6.10
CA ALA A 45 7.40 -0.10 -5.52
C ALA A 45 7.48 1.15 -6.42
N LYS A 46 8.66 1.46 -6.94
CA LYS A 46 8.87 2.58 -7.88
C LYS A 46 8.03 2.43 -9.15
N LEU A 47 7.92 1.22 -9.71
CA LEU A 47 7.06 0.98 -10.87
C LEU A 47 5.57 1.19 -10.56
N ILE A 48 5.11 0.83 -9.36
CA ILE A 48 3.72 1.11 -8.95
C ILE A 48 3.50 2.62 -8.87
N VAL A 49 4.44 3.38 -8.29
CA VAL A 49 4.36 4.86 -8.22
C VAL A 49 4.31 5.47 -9.61
N GLU A 50 5.14 5.02 -10.55
CA GLU A 50 5.13 5.50 -11.94
C GLU A 50 3.77 5.29 -12.64
N VAL A 51 3.06 4.22 -12.30
CA VAL A 51 1.77 3.87 -12.91
C VAL A 51 0.61 4.56 -12.22
N THR A 52 0.63 4.66 -10.89
CA THR A 52 -0.50 5.14 -10.08
C THR A 52 -0.41 6.63 -9.74
N GLY A 53 0.78 7.23 -9.85
CA GLY A 53 1.03 8.58 -9.33
C GLY A 53 1.07 8.65 -7.81
N GLY A 54 1.14 7.51 -7.11
CA GLY A 54 1.15 7.43 -5.66
C GLY A 54 2.42 8.00 -5.03
N THR A 55 2.37 8.19 -3.72
CA THR A 55 3.52 8.61 -2.91
C THR A 55 4.33 7.41 -2.48
N LEU A 56 5.63 7.43 -2.72
CA LEU A 56 6.55 6.37 -2.29
C LEU A 56 6.91 6.55 -0.82
N TYR A 57 6.87 5.48 -0.04
CA TYR A 57 7.28 5.46 1.36
C TYR A 57 8.10 4.21 1.67
N GLU A 58 9.32 4.39 2.13
CA GLU A 58 10.15 3.29 2.59
C GLU A 58 9.88 2.98 4.07
N ILE A 59 9.49 1.74 4.35
CA ILE A 59 9.35 1.21 5.71
C ILE A 59 10.77 0.88 6.21
N GLN A 60 11.37 1.81 6.96
CA GLN A 60 12.73 1.65 7.45
C GLN A 60 12.74 1.11 8.87
N PRO A 61 13.52 0.05 9.15
CA PRO A 61 13.79 -0.37 10.52
C PRO A 61 14.64 0.69 11.24
N GLU A 62 14.45 0.86 12.54
CA GLU A 62 15.31 1.72 13.36
C GLU A 62 16.78 1.29 13.28
N LYS A 63 17.01 -0.02 13.32
CA LYS A 63 18.32 -0.63 13.07
C LYS A 63 18.31 -1.30 11.70
N GLU A 64 19.10 -0.79 10.77
CA GLU A 64 19.22 -1.36 9.43
C GLU A 64 19.70 -2.82 9.46
N TYR A 65 19.27 -3.62 8.49
CA TYR A 65 19.74 -4.99 8.31
C TYR A 65 21.08 -4.97 7.58
N VAL A 66 22.08 -5.61 8.18
CA VAL A 66 23.36 -5.89 7.53
C VAL A 66 23.37 -7.29 6.92
N THR A 67 24.33 -7.60 6.06
CA THR A 67 24.40 -8.89 5.37
C THR A 67 24.29 -10.09 6.32
N ALA A 68 24.97 -10.04 7.48
CA ALA A 68 24.91 -11.10 8.48
C ALA A 68 23.50 -11.27 9.09
N ASP A 69 22.73 -10.19 9.21
CA ASP A 69 21.35 -10.24 9.71
C ASP A 69 20.41 -10.98 8.74
N LEU A 70 20.78 -11.05 7.48
CA LEU A 70 19.98 -11.66 6.41
C LEU A 70 20.37 -13.11 6.08
N ASP A 71 21.35 -13.67 6.76
CA ASP A 71 21.77 -15.05 6.55
C ASP A 71 20.71 -16.03 7.07
N TRP A 72 19.85 -16.50 6.15
CA TRP A 72 18.77 -17.42 6.48
C TRP A 72 19.23 -18.84 6.82
N HIS A 73 20.49 -19.19 6.56
CA HIS A 73 21.09 -20.46 6.98
C HIS A 73 21.52 -20.41 8.47
N ASP A 74 21.83 -19.22 8.98
CA ASP A 74 22.16 -19.03 10.37
C ASP A 74 20.88 -18.80 11.20
N LYS A 75 20.54 -19.78 12.04
CA LYS A 75 19.37 -19.70 12.92
C LYS A 75 19.46 -18.59 13.97
N SER A 76 20.66 -18.10 14.25
CA SER A 76 20.91 -16.99 15.17
C SER A 76 20.93 -15.62 14.49
N SER A 77 20.87 -15.56 13.16
CA SER A 77 20.76 -14.31 12.43
C SER A 77 19.50 -13.55 12.83
N ARG A 78 19.54 -12.23 12.73
CA ARG A 78 18.41 -11.37 13.12
C ARG A 78 17.13 -11.75 12.39
N SER A 79 17.18 -11.92 11.07
CA SER A 79 16.00 -12.31 10.29
C SER A 79 15.45 -13.68 10.70
N SER A 80 16.33 -14.67 10.96
CA SER A 80 15.90 -16.00 11.44
C SER A 80 15.20 -15.91 12.78
N VAL A 81 15.75 -15.15 13.73
CA VAL A 81 15.18 -14.96 15.07
C VAL A 81 13.82 -14.23 14.97
N GLU A 82 13.74 -13.14 14.22
CA GLU A 82 12.50 -12.39 14.02
C GLU A 82 11.41 -13.26 13.38
N MET A 83 11.75 -14.03 12.35
CA MET A 83 10.77 -14.85 11.65
C MET A 83 10.32 -16.09 12.44
N SER A 84 11.16 -16.61 13.35
CA SER A 84 10.79 -17.71 14.24
C SER A 84 9.75 -17.30 15.30
N ASN A 85 9.59 -16.01 15.56
CA ASN A 85 8.65 -15.47 16.55
C ASN A 85 7.58 -14.59 15.87
N ALA A 86 6.36 -15.09 15.76
CA ALA A 86 5.23 -14.37 15.16
C ALA A 86 4.89 -13.06 15.90
N LYS A 87 5.30 -12.90 17.15
CA LYS A 87 5.09 -11.69 17.95
C LYS A 87 6.25 -10.69 17.86
N SER A 88 7.31 -10.99 17.12
CA SER A 88 8.41 -10.06 16.90
C SER A 88 7.92 -8.79 16.20
N ARG A 89 8.34 -7.64 16.70
CA ARG A 89 8.00 -6.31 16.16
C ARG A 89 9.24 -5.43 16.09
N PRO A 90 10.07 -5.58 15.04
CA PRO A 90 11.20 -4.69 14.83
C PRO A 90 10.74 -3.24 14.82
N ALA A 91 11.46 -2.37 15.54
CA ALA A 91 11.10 -0.96 15.63
C ALA A 91 11.28 -0.25 14.29
N LEU A 92 10.38 0.69 14.00
CA LEU A 92 10.44 1.57 12.83
C LEU A 92 11.29 2.80 13.14
N LYS A 93 12.06 3.24 12.15
CA LYS A 93 12.80 4.51 12.21
C LYS A 93 11.86 5.72 12.22
N SER A 94 10.77 5.64 11.45
CA SER A 94 9.75 6.68 11.35
C SER A 94 8.41 6.08 10.93
N LYS A 95 7.35 6.87 11.04
CA LYS A 95 6.03 6.58 10.49
C LYS A 95 5.76 7.47 9.28
N PRO A 96 4.87 7.08 8.35
CA PRO A 96 4.46 7.98 7.28
C PRO A 96 3.74 9.19 7.87
N GLU A 97 4.07 10.36 7.35
CA GLU A 97 3.31 11.56 7.67
C GLU A 97 1.93 11.51 7.01
N ASN A 98 0.91 11.94 7.72
CA ASN A 98 -0.45 12.09 7.18
C ASN A 98 -1.04 10.81 6.56
N LEU A 99 -0.86 9.64 7.19
CA LEU A 99 -1.46 8.38 6.71
C LEU A 99 -2.98 8.53 6.48
N ALA A 100 -3.65 9.36 7.29
CA ALA A 100 -5.07 9.65 7.17
C ALA A 100 -5.49 10.17 5.78
N ASP A 101 -4.59 10.82 5.06
CA ASP A 101 -4.86 11.39 3.73
C ASP A 101 -4.96 10.35 2.61
N TYR A 102 -4.55 9.12 2.85
CA TYR A 102 -4.50 8.07 1.83
C TYR A 102 -5.70 7.13 1.95
N ASP A 103 -6.28 6.80 0.80
CA ASP A 103 -7.41 5.86 0.67
C ASP A 103 -6.95 4.46 0.27
N ILE A 104 -5.88 4.41 -0.54
CA ILE A 104 -5.30 3.17 -1.06
C ILE A 104 -3.85 3.08 -0.59
N ILE A 105 -3.51 1.95 0.02
CA ILE A 105 -2.16 1.67 0.49
C ILE A 105 -1.67 0.37 -0.10
N TYR A 106 -0.66 0.46 -0.97
CA TYR A 106 0.13 -0.70 -1.37
C TYR A 106 1.16 -0.98 -0.29
N ILE A 107 1.29 -2.24 0.10
CA ILE A 107 2.30 -2.67 1.08
C ILE A 107 3.18 -3.73 0.43
N GLY A 108 4.44 -3.39 0.23
CA GLY A 108 5.43 -4.24 -0.44
C GLY A 108 6.47 -4.82 0.49
N PHE A 109 6.87 -6.08 0.24
CA PHE A 109 7.86 -6.77 1.05
C PHE A 109 8.53 -7.93 0.30
N PRO A 110 9.77 -8.28 0.64
CA PRO A 110 10.34 -9.56 0.24
C PRO A 110 9.69 -10.68 1.06
N ILE A 111 9.44 -11.83 0.45
CA ILE A 111 8.92 -12.98 1.21
C ILE A 111 10.05 -13.65 1.94
N TRP A 112 9.95 -13.72 3.27
CA TRP A 112 10.85 -14.43 4.16
C TRP A 112 10.13 -15.61 4.81
N TRP A 113 10.67 -16.83 4.67
CA TRP A 113 10.04 -18.06 5.21
C TRP A 113 8.54 -18.14 4.84
N ASN A 114 8.22 -17.90 3.58
CA ASN A 114 6.85 -17.94 3.04
C ASN A 114 5.87 -16.95 3.69
N SER A 115 6.37 -15.96 4.44
CA SER A 115 5.60 -14.95 5.18
C SER A 115 6.11 -13.54 4.88
N ALA A 116 5.38 -12.52 5.34
CA ALA A 116 5.88 -11.15 5.37
C ALA A 116 6.89 -10.98 6.51
N PRO A 117 7.97 -10.20 6.31
CA PRO A 117 8.88 -9.81 7.39
C PRO A 117 8.13 -9.13 8.54
N ARG A 118 8.54 -9.37 9.77
CA ARG A 118 7.82 -8.87 10.96
C ARG A 118 7.73 -7.36 11.07
N ILE A 119 8.61 -6.63 10.39
CA ILE A 119 8.52 -5.17 10.29
C ILE A 119 7.22 -4.70 9.59
N ILE A 120 6.64 -5.52 8.73
CA ILE A 120 5.35 -5.23 8.08
C ILE A 120 4.23 -5.24 9.12
N ASN A 121 4.26 -6.17 10.07
CA ASN A 121 3.33 -6.16 11.20
C ASN A 121 3.50 -4.88 12.04
N THR A 122 4.74 -4.51 12.35
CA THR A 122 5.03 -3.27 13.08
C THR A 122 4.45 -2.06 12.34
N PHE A 123 4.61 -2.00 11.03
CA PHE A 123 4.10 -0.91 10.20
C PHE A 123 2.56 -0.82 10.25
N ILE A 124 1.86 -1.94 10.04
CA ILE A 124 0.40 -1.99 10.09
C ILE A 124 -0.13 -1.60 11.48
N GLU A 125 0.57 -1.99 12.54
CA GLU A 125 0.19 -1.68 13.92
C GLU A 125 0.58 -0.27 14.37
N SER A 126 1.35 0.45 13.57
CA SER A 126 1.90 1.75 13.94
C SER A 126 0.92 2.93 13.77
N ASP A 127 -0.17 2.73 13.01
CA ASP A 127 -1.13 3.79 12.69
C ASP A 127 -2.52 3.19 12.38
N ASP A 128 -3.51 4.04 12.07
CA ASP A 128 -4.87 3.61 11.75
C ASP A 128 -5.05 3.34 10.25
N PHE A 129 -5.21 2.07 9.92
CA PHE A 129 -5.47 1.56 8.57
C PHE A 129 -6.95 1.26 8.31
N VAL A 130 -7.83 1.45 9.28
CA VAL A 130 -9.26 1.15 9.14
C VAL A 130 -9.88 2.02 8.05
N GLY A 131 -10.72 1.40 7.21
CA GLY A 131 -11.40 2.08 6.10
C GLY A 131 -10.56 2.24 4.82
N LYS A 132 -9.24 2.04 4.90
CA LYS A 132 -8.34 2.11 3.75
C LYS A 132 -8.30 0.80 2.98
N THR A 133 -8.15 0.88 1.66
CA THR A 133 -7.95 -0.30 0.82
C THR A 133 -6.47 -0.69 0.83
N ILE A 134 -6.16 -1.90 1.28
CA ILE A 134 -4.78 -2.40 1.41
C ILE A 134 -4.51 -3.46 0.35
N ILE A 135 -3.45 -3.25 -0.42
CA ILE A 135 -3.09 -4.09 -1.55
C ILE A 135 -1.64 -4.58 -1.37
N PRO A 136 -1.43 -5.83 -0.93
CA PRO A 136 -0.08 -6.34 -0.76
C PRO A 136 0.58 -6.65 -2.11
N PHE A 137 1.88 -6.41 -2.18
CA PHE A 137 2.74 -6.91 -3.25
C PHE A 137 4.04 -7.46 -2.68
N ALA A 138 4.64 -8.38 -3.37
CA ALA A 138 5.85 -9.00 -2.87
C ALA A 138 6.85 -9.34 -3.96
N THR A 139 8.10 -9.54 -3.55
CA THR A 139 9.16 -10.14 -4.33
C THR A 139 9.67 -11.40 -3.62
N SER A 140 10.07 -12.42 -4.37
CA SER A 140 10.51 -13.69 -3.81
C SER A 140 11.39 -14.45 -4.77
N GLY A 141 12.35 -15.22 -4.26
CA GLY A 141 13.13 -16.15 -5.05
C GLY A 141 12.35 -17.38 -5.52
N SER A 142 11.40 -17.87 -4.72
CA SER A 142 10.68 -19.12 -5.02
C SER A 142 9.24 -19.18 -4.50
N SER A 143 8.87 -18.40 -3.49
CA SER A 143 7.55 -18.47 -2.86
C SER A 143 6.53 -17.60 -3.59
N SER A 144 5.26 -18.04 -3.61
CA SER A 144 4.14 -17.19 -4.01
C SER A 144 3.76 -16.23 -2.88
N ILE A 145 2.99 -15.18 -3.20
CA ILE A 145 2.45 -14.26 -2.17
C ILE A 145 1.28 -14.85 -1.37
N SER A 146 0.74 -15.99 -1.79
CA SER A 146 -0.55 -16.50 -1.26
C SER A 146 -0.54 -16.72 0.25
N ASN A 147 0.51 -17.36 0.79
CA ASN A 147 0.58 -17.60 2.24
C ASN A 147 0.78 -16.30 3.02
N ALA A 148 1.73 -15.46 2.61
CA ALA A 148 1.99 -14.18 3.26
C ALA A 148 0.75 -13.27 3.26
N GLY A 149 0.04 -13.20 2.13
CA GLY A 149 -1.21 -12.44 2.03
C GLY A 149 -2.31 -12.99 2.94
N LYS A 150 -2.45 -14.33 3.02
CA LYS A 150 -3.42 -14.98 3.89
C LYS A 150 -3.11 -14.70 5.38
N GLU A 151 -1.86 -14.85 5.81
CA GLU A 151 -1.45 -14.59 7.19
C GLU A 151 -1.72 -13.15 7.62
N LEU A 152 -1.46 -12.16 6.75
CA LEU A 152 -1.77 -10.77 7.02
C LEU A 152 -3.28 -10.53 7.18
N GLN A 153 -4.10 -11.13 6.30
CA GLN A 153 -5.56 -11.02 6.39
C GLN A 153 -6.11 -11.67 7.65
N GLU A 154 -5.59 -12.82 8.05
CA GLU A 154 -5.98 -13.52 9.28
C GLU A 154 -5.53 -12.77 10.54
N THR A 155 -4.37 -12.11 10.49
CA THR A 155 -3.85 -11.31 11.61
C THR A 155 -4.62 -10.01 11.77
N TYR A 156 -5.04 -9.38 10.67
CA TYR A 156 -5.72 -8.09 10.66
C TYR A 156 -7.06 -8.16 9.91
N PRO A 157 -8.04 -8.95 10.41
CA PRO A 157 -9.29 -9.21 9.70
C PRO A 157 -10.22 -7.98 9.60
N GLY A 158 -9.98 -6.94 10.41
CA GLY A 158 -10.72 -5.68 10.37
C GLY A 158 -10.31 -4.73 9.25
N LEU A 159 -9.25 -5.05 8.50
CA LEU A 159 -8.76 -4.22 7.41
C LEU A 159 -9.31 -4.66 6.07
N LYS A 160 -9.44 -3.71 5.13
CA LYS A 160 -10.00 -3.96 3.80
C LYS A 160 -8.91 -4.41 2.83
N TRP A 161 -8.65 -5.70 2.79
CA TRP A 161 -7.64 -6.31 1.93
C TRP A 161 -8.13 -6.54 0.51
N GLN A 162 -7.24 -6.29 -0.46
CA GLN A 162 -7.38 -6.77 -1.83
C GLN A 162 -6.35 -7.86 -2.12
N LYS A 163 -6.58 -8.61 -3.20
CA LYS A 163 -5.68 -9.68 -3.62
C LYS A 163 -4.31 -9.13 -3.99
N GLY A 164 -3.29 -9.63 -3.33
CA GLY A 164 -1.90 -9.28 -3.59
C GLY A 164 -1.32 -9.89 -4.86
N ARG A 165 -0.15 -9.39 -5.26
CA ARG A 165 0.58 -9.87 -6.45
C ARG A 165 2.08 -9.98 -6.20
N LEU A 166 2.69 -11.02 -6.76
CA LEU A 166 4.13 -11.16 -6.84
C LEU A 166 4.66 -10.34 -8.02
N LEU A 167 5.68 -9.51 -7.80
CA LEU A 167 6.17 -8.53 -8.78
C LEU A 167 7.68 -8.67 -9.05
N ASN A 168 8.23 -9.89 -9.08
CA ASN A 168 9.66 -10.10 -9.30
C ASN A 168 10.17 -9.42 -10.58
N ASP A 169 9.52 -9.73 -11.70
CA ASP A 169 9.91 -9.28 -13.05
C ASP A 169 8.73 -8.56 -13.73
N ALA A 170 7.84 -7.95 -12.93
CA ALA A 170 6.68 -7.27 -13.49
C ALA A 170 7.10 -6.05 -14.31
N THR A 171 6.53 -5.96 -15.51
CA THR A 171 6.70 -4.79 -16.36
C THR A 171 5.71 -3.69 -15.97
N LYS A 172 5.96 -2.47 -16.44
CA LYS A 172 5.04 -1.35 -16.26
C LYS A 172 3.64 -1.67 -16.81
N GLU A 173 3.56 -2.40 -17.94
CA GLU A 173 2.28 -2.82 -18.51
C GLU A 173 1.55 -3.85 -17.66
N ASP A 174 2.27 -4.75 -16.99
CA ASP A 174 1.68 -5.70 -16.04
C ASP A 174 1.07 -4.97 -14.84
N ILE A 175 1.76 -3.95 -14.34
CA ILE A 175 1.29 -3.14 -13.22
C ILE A 175 0.07 -2.30 -13.64
N LYS A 176 0.09 -1.68 -14.83
CA LYS A 176 -1.07 -0.97 -15.38
C LYS A 176 -2.32 -1.85 -15.46
N LYS A 177 -2.18 -3.11 -15.92
CA LYS A 177 -3.29 -4.07 -15.98
C LYS A 177 -3.79 -4.47 -14.59
N TRP A 178 -2.89 -4.57 -13.62
CA TRP A 178 -3.23 -4.94 -12.25
C TRP A 178 -3.92 -3.83 -11.47
N THR A 179 -3.48 -2.59 -11.64
CA THR A 179 -3.98 -1.43 -10.88
C THR A 179 -5.27 -0.82 -11.45
N LYS A 180 -5.67 -1.19 -12.67
CA LYS A 180 -6.91 -0.72 -13.33
C LYS A 180 -8.17 -1.53 -12.97
N LYS A 181 -8.08 -2.48 -12.05
CA LYS A 181 -9.21 -3.37 -11.70
C LYS A 181 -10.03 -2.82 -10.54
#